data_c0734305dbb44cfeb320ece93fcfc964
#
_entry.id   c0734305dbb44cfeb320ece93fcfc964
#
_cell.length_a   1.000
_cell.length_b   1.000
_cell.length_c   1.000
_cell.angle_alpha   90.00
_cell.angle_beta   90.00
_cell.angle_gamma   90.00
#
_symmetry.space_group_name_H-M   'P 1'
#
loop_
_entity.id
_entity.type
_entity.pdbx_description
1 polymer ?
#
loop_
_entity_poly.entity_id
_entity_poly.type
_entity_poly.pdbx_seq_one_letter_code
_entity_poly.pdbx_strand_id
1 'polypeptide(L)'
;MKKCIYKSSRTKSFFLIVLSLLGLSSCDYFENIFSPKCMYGSPTVDYNIHGNVKNETGSAISGIKIVFNRVEQTEVNGEYVYPCDSLFTNSSGNYSFTYKGLANSFRLVAKDIDGIKNGGEYNEVIINVADSDFIKNKDGDGSWYLGSVDLEKNLVMKEKTDE
;
A
#
# COMPACT_ATOMS: atom_id res chain seq x y z
N MET A 1 52.16 62.88 14.57
CA MET A 1 52.15 61.40 14.39
C MET A 1 51.22 60.82 15.48
N LYS A 2 50.01 60.38 15.13
CA LYS A 2 49.07 59.74 16.08
C LYS A 2 49.20 58.24 15.97
N LYS A 3 49.63 57.59 17.06
CA LYS A 3 49.66 56.11 17.16
C LYS A 3 48.22 55.59 17.31
N CYS A 4 47.77 54.87 16.35
CA CYS A 4 46.54 54.06 16.46
C CYS A 4 46.85 52.84 17.33
N ILE A 5 46.29 52.82 18.54
CA ILE A 5 46.38 51.66 19.44
C ILE A 5 45.34 50.63 19.00
N TYR A 6 45.78 49.56 18.37
CA TYR A 6 44.92 48.43 18.03
C TYR A 6 44.66 47.56 19.27
N LYS A 7 43.56 47.89 19.96
CA LYS A 7 43.08 47.12 21.13
C LYS A 7 41.88 46.32 20.72
N SER A 8 42.09 45.17 20.06
CA SER A 8 40.96 44.39 19.58
C SER A 8 41.20 42.88 19.40
N SER A 9 41.97 42.24 20.26
CA SER A 9 42.07 40.76 20.18
C SER A 9 41.18 40.08 21.25
N ARG A 10 41.04 40.61 22.42
CA ARG A 10 40.30 39.96 23.51
C ARG A 10 38.78 40.07 23.37
N THR A 11 38.26 41.16 22.81
CA THR A 11 36.83 41.32 22.61
C THR A 11 36.25 40.44 21.51
N LYS A 12 37.02 40.16 20.45
CA LYS A 12 36.58 39.24 19.38
C LYS A 12 36.50 37.80 19.88
N SER A 13 37.46 37.41 20.72
CA SER A 13 37.47 36.05 21.29
C SER A 13 36.30 35.83 22.27
N PHE A 14 35.98 36.85 23.07
CA PHE A 14 34.85 36.81 23.98
C PHE A 14 33.54 36.76 23.23
N PHE A 15 33.39 37.48 22.13
CA PHE A 15 32.18 37.49 21.31
C PHE A 15 31.97 36.13 20.61
N LEU A 16 33.02 35.50 20.17
CA LEU A 16 32.96 34.11 19.57
C LEU A 16 32.57 33.07 20.61
N ILE A 17 33.04 33.18 21.85
CA ILE A 17 32.66 32.28 22.95
C ILE A 17 31.17 32.46 23.32
N VAL A 18 30.69 33.71 23.39
CA VAL A 18 29.27 34.00 23.65
C VAL A 18 28.39 33.49 22.50
N LEU A 19 28.81 33.65 21.26
CA LEU A 19 28.09 33.11 20.10
C LEU A 19 28.03 31.58 20.11
N SER A 20 29.11 30.90 20.53
CA SER A 20 29.09 29.44 20.66
C SER A 20 28.23 28.97 21.82
N LEU A 21 28.14 29.73 22.91
CA LEU A 21 27.23 29.46 24.03
C LEU A 21 25.76 29.74 23.71
N LEU A 22 25.48 30.57 22.70
CA LEU A 22 24.13 30.80 22.18
C LEU A 22 23.65 29.76 21.17
N GLY A 23 24.41 28.68 21.03
CA GLY A 23 23.95 27.52 20.25
C GLY A 23 24.01 27.70 18.72
N LEU A 24 24.76 28.69 18.22
CA LEU A 24 24.94 28.90 16.77
C LEU A 24 26.03 28.01 16.15
N SER A 25 26.64 27.16 16.95
CA SER A 25 27.58 26.14 16.48
C SER A 25 27.03 24.76 16.75
N SER A 26 26.28 24.27 15.86
CA SER A 26 25.98 22.86 15.64
C SER A 26 24.50 22.62 15.34
N CYS A 27 24.17 22.65 14.10
CA CYS A 27 22.90 22.09 13.61
C CYS A 27 22.75 20.60 13.98
N ASP A 28 23.83 19.89 14.18
CA ASP A 28 23.80 18.43 14.39
C ASP A 28 23.30 17.98 15.77
N TYR A 29 23.45 18.80 16.81
CA TYR A 29 23.03 18.41 18.16
C TYR A 29 21.55 18.73 18.44
N PHE A 30 21.01 19.76 17.79
CA PHE A 30 19.60 20.13 17.93
C PHE A 30 18.67 19.27 17.08
N GLU A 31 19.14 18.67 15.98
CA GLU A 31 18.34 17.77 15.15
C GLU A 31 17.87 16.53 15.92
N ASN A 32 18.66 16.01 16.86
CA ASN A 32 18.28 14.81 17.59
C ASN A 32 17.34 15.03 18.78
N ILE A 33 17.19 16.27 19.28
CA ILE A 33 16.36 16.56 20.47
C ILE A 33 15.04 17.22 20.11
N PHE A 34 14.98 18.02 19.04
CA PHE A 34 13.82 18.80 18.66
C PHE A 34 13.35 18.62 17.22
N SER A 35 14.00 17.79 16.43
CA SER A 35 13.38 17.36 15.19
C SER A 35 12.22 16.44 15.55
N PRO A 36 10.94 16.85 15.44
CA PRO A 36 9.93 15.86 15.26
C PRO A 36 10.42 15.07 14.05
N LYS A 37 10.61 13.76 14.20
CA LYS A 37 10.79 12.90 13.03
C LYS A 37 9.57 13.18 12.16
N CYS A 38 9.73 14.09 11.19
CA CYS A 38 8.76 14.25 10.13
C CYS A 38 8.81 12.92 9.38
N MET A 39 8.09 11.95 9.89
CA MET A 39 7.89 10.69 9.24
C MET A 39 6.96 10.98 8.07
N TYR A 40 7.54 11.43 6.95
CA TYR A 40 6.87 11.49 5.67
C TYR A 40 6.63 10.05 5.22
N GLY A 41 5.57 9.45 5.70
CA GLY A 41 5.15 8.12 5.31
C GLY A 41 3.64 8.03 5.36
N SER A 42 3.04 7.28 4.47
CA SER A 42 1.63 6.92 4.57
C SER A 42 1.50 5.64 5.40
N PRO A 43 0.48 5.53 6.25
CA PRO A 43 0.16 4.26 6.89
C PRO A 43 0.04 3.14 5.86
N THR A 44 0.54 1.95 6.19
CA THR A 44 0.49 0.80 5.30
C THR A 44 0.00 -0.44 6.03
N VAL A 45 -0.81 -1.22 5.32
CA VAL A 45 -1.24 -2.57 5.68
C VAL A 45 -0.75 -3.51 4.59
N ASP A 46 -0.28 -4.69 4.96
CA ASP A 46 -0.01 -5.76 4.01
C ASP A 46 -1.29 -6.61 3.87
N TYR A 47 -1.88 -6.59 2.69
CA TYR A 47 -3.06 -7.39 2.34
C TYR A 47 -2.61 -8.66 1.61
N ASN A 48 -2.97 -9.82 2.13
CA ASN A 48 -2.77 -11.12 1.49
C ASN A 48 -4.13 -11.65 1.04
N ILE A 49 -4.35 -11.75 -0.24
CA ILE A 49 -5.63 -12.17 -0.82
C ILE A 49 -5.39 -13.42 -1.65
N HIS A 50 -6.11 -14.48 -1.34
CA HIS A 50 -5.98 -15.75 -2.06
C HIS A 50 -7.33 -16.45 -2.20
N GLY A 51 -7.38 -17.40 -3.09
CA GLY A 51 -8.59 -18.19 -3.31
C GLY A 51 -8.47 -19.15 -4.48
N ASN A 52 -9.61 -19.72 -4.82
CA ASN A 52 -9.75 -20.67 -5.90
C ASN A 52 -10.92 -20.27 -6.80
N VAL A 53 -10.76 -20.47 -8.10
CA VAL A 53 -11.82 -20.28 -9.12
C VAL A 53 -12.31 -21.64 -9.59
N LYS A 54 -13.62 -21.84 -9.51
CA LYS A 54 -14.31 -23.07 -9.91
C LYS A 54 -15.50 -22.75 -10.81
N ASN A 55 -15.93 -23.73 -11.59
CA ASN A 55 -17.23 -23.67 -12.25
C ASN A 55 -18.35 -24.15 -11.32
N GLU A 56 -19.59 -24.11 -11.79
CA GLU A 56 -20.79 -24.53 -11.01
C GLU A 56 -20.77 -26.02 -10.64
N THR A 57 -20.01 -26.84 -11.36
CA THR A 57 -19.85 -28.28 -11.05
C THR A 57 -18.75 -28.54 -10.01
N GLY A 58 -18.03 -27.48 -9.56
CA GLY A 58 -16.94 -27.56 -8.59
C GLY A 58 -15.57 -27.85 -9.19
N SER A 59 -15.46 -27.93 -10.51
CA SER A 59 -14.19 -28.13 -11.20
C SER A 59 -13.37 -26.86 -11.22
N ALA A 60 -12.06 -26.95 -10.94
CA ALA A 60 -11.14 -25.83 -10.97
C ALA A 60 -10.96 -25.28 -12.39
N ILE A 61 -10.93 -23.96 -12.54
CA ILE A 61 -10.71 -23.29 -13.83
C ILE A 61 -9.33 -22.63 -13.82
N SER A 62 -8.47 -23.05 -14.73
CA SER A 62 -7.16 -22.43 -14.96
C SER A 62 -7.24 -21.32 -16.00
N GLY A 63 -6.25 -20.40 -16.00
CA GLY A 63 -6.15 -19.36 -17.03
C GLY A 63 -7.13 -18.20 -16.87
N ILE A 64 -7.93 -18.16 -15.82
CA ILE A 64 -8.81 -17.02 -15.52
C ILE A 64 -7.96 -15.84 -15.07
N LYS A 65 -8.13 -14.71 -15.73
CA LYS A 65 -7.50 -13.45 -15.32
C LYS A 65 -8.23 -12.88 -14.12
N ILE A 66 -7.52 -12.80 -13.00
CA ILE A 66 -8.02 -12.11 -11.79
C ILE A 66 -7.39 -10.72 -11.75
N VAL A 67 -8.21 -9.69 -11.69
CA VAL A 67 -7.78 -8.30 -11.51
C VAL A 67 -8.14 -7.87 -10.10
N PHE A 68 -7.16 -7.38 -9.37
CA PHE A 68 -7.32 -6.82 -8.04
C PHE A 68 -7.30 -5.29 -8.14
N ASN A 69 -8.37 -4.65 -7.69
CA ASN A 69 -8.54 -3.21 -7.76
C ASN A 69 -8.79 -2.64 -6.37
N ARG A 70 -8.21 -1.47 -6.10
CA ARG A 70 -8.60 -0.61 -4.99
C ARG A 70 -9.78 0.25 -5.40
N VAL A 71 -10.74 0.40 -4.50
CA VAL A 71 -11.95 1.22 -4.73
C VAL A 71 -11.97 2.37 -3.74
N GLU A 72 -12.12 3.58 -4.25
CA GLU A 72 -12.26 4.79 -3.45
C GLU A 72 -13.62 5.43 -3.73
N GLN A 73 -14.35 5.74 -2.66
CA GLN A 73 -15.60 6.48 -2.74
C GLN A 73 -15.32 7.98 -2.65
N THR A 74 -15.90 8.76 -3.53
CA THR A 74 -15.79 10.22 -3.50
C THR A 74 -17.18 10.85 -3.47
N GLU A 75 -17.31 11.93 -2.71
CA GLU A 75 -18.60 12.64 -2.55
C GLU A 75 -19.10 13.30 -3.85
N VAL A 76 -18.18 13.63 -4.77
CA VAL A 76 -18.48 14.44 -5.96
C VAL A 76 -18.68 13.59 -7.22
N ASN A 77 -17.87 12.55 -7.40
CA ASN A 77 -17.79 11.82 -8.68
C ASN A 77 -18.14 10.32 -8.53
N GLY A 78 -18.63 9.90 -7.37
CA GLY A 78 -18.96 8.50 -7.10
C GLY A 78 -17.72 7.63 -6.84
N GLU A 79 -17.66 6.49 -7.49
CA GLU A 79 -16.64 5.48 -7.25
C GLU A 79 -15.47 5.60 -8.24
N TYR A 80 -14.23 5.57 -7.72
CA TYR A 80 -13.01 5.40 -8.52
C TYR A 80 -12.41 4.03 -8.28
N VAL A 81 -12.10 3.33 -9.38
CA VAL A 81 -11.52 1.99 -9.37
C VAL A 81 -10.09 2.06 -9.91
N TYR A 82 -9.12 1.74 -9.06
CA TYR A 82 -7.71 1.76 -9.40
C TYR A 82 -7.18 0.33 -9.50
N PRO A 83 -6.71 -0.12 -10.68
CA PRO A 83 -6.10 -1.44 -10.78
C PRO A 83 -4.79 -1.46 -9.99
N CYS A 84 -4.67 -2.44 -9.08
CA CYS A 84 -3.48 -2.64 -8.26
C CYS A 84 -2.58 -3.72 -8.87
N ASP A 85 -3.18 -4.87 -9.25
CA ASP A 85 -2.45 -6.00 -9.80
C ASP A 85 -3.37 -6.92 -10.62
N SER A 86 -2.79 -7.81 -11.41
CA SER A 86 -3.53 -8.86 -12.09
C SER A 86 -2.67 -10.11 -12.31
N LEU A 87 -3.27 -11.27 -12.19
CA LEU A 87 -2.63 -12.56 -12.45
C LEU A 87 -3.61 -13.55 -13.07
N PHE A 88 -3.11 -14.72 -13.42
CA PHE A 88 -3.93 -15.83 -13.91
C PHE A 88 -4.00 -16.95 -12.89
N THR A 89 -5.15 -17.63 -12.84
CA THR A 89 -5.28 -18.84 -12.03
C THR A 89 -4.36 -19.94 -12.57
N ASN A 90 -3.75 -20.68 -11.66
CA ASN A 90 -2.91 -21.82 -12.00
C ASN A 90 -3.75 -23.05 -12.43
N SER A 91 -3.10 -24.18 -12.74
CA SER A 91 -3.77 -25.42 -13.16
C SER A 91 -4.76 -25.99 -12.14
N SER A 92 -4.67 -25.60 -10.87
CA SER A 92 -5.61 -25.96 -9.81
C SER A 92 -6.66 -24.88 -9.53
N GLY A 93 -6.74 -23.86 -10.38
CA GLY A 93 -7.66 -22.73 -10.22
C GLY A 93 -7.27 -21.73 -9.13
N ASN A 94 -6.10 -21.90 -8.50
CA ASN A 94 -5.70 -21.04 -7.39
C ASN A 94 -5.12 -19.70 -7.86
N TYR A 95 -5.35 -18.66 -7.06
CA TYR A 95 -4.74 -17.35 -7.21
C TYR A 95 -4.30 -16.79 -5.86
N SER A 96 -3.30 -15.89 -5.87
CA SER A 96 -2.82 -15.21 -4.66
C SER A 96 -2.20 -13.86 -5.01
N PHE A 97 -2.61 -12.81 -4.29
CA PHE A 97 -2.07 -11.45 -4.37
C PHE A 97 -1.48 -11.02 -3.05
N THR A 98 -0.49 -10.15 -3.12
CA THR A 98 -0.06 -9.33 -1.98
C THR A 98 -0.12 -7.86 -2.39
N TYR A 99 -0.73 -7.03 -1.57
CA TYR A 99 -0.80 -5.59 -1.79
C TYR A 99 -0.35 -4.86 -0.53
N LYS A 100 0.44 -3.81 -0.71
CA LYS A 100 0.90 -2.96 0.39
C LYS A 100 0.39 -1.54 0.20
N GLY A 101 -0.38 -1.07 1.15
CA GLY A 101 -0.96 0.27 1.09
C GLY A 101 -2.02 0.47 2.14
N LEU A 102 -2.84 1.50 1.96
CA LEU A 102 -4.05 1.71 2.75
C LEU A 102 -5.23 1.80 1.79
N ALA A 103 -6.27 1.02 2.05
CA ALA A 103 -7.49 1.06 1.27
C ALA A 103 -8.68 0.66 2.14
N ASN A 104 -9.85 1.24 1.86
CA ASN A 104 -11.08 0.98 2.60
C ASN A 104 -11.92 -0.12 1.94
N SER A 105 -11.73 -0.33 0.64
CA SER A 105 -12.44 -1.38 -0.09
C SER A 105 -11.67 -1.81 -1.33
N PHE A 106 -11.94 -3.04 -1.76
CA PHE A 106 -11.33 -3.63 -2.93
C PHE A 106 -12.39 -4.26 -3.83
N ARG A 107 -11.99 -4.52 -5.08
CA ARG A 107 -12.80 -5.25 -6.05
C ARG A 107 -11.95 -6.29 -6.74
N LEU A 108 -12.40 -7.53 -6.69
CA LEU A 108 -11.87 -8.63 -7.48
C LEU A 108 -12.73 -8.79 -8.73
N VAL A 109 -12.08 -8.88 -9.89
CA VAL A 109 -12.73 -9.16 -11.17
C VAL A 109 -12.09 -10.41 -11.74
N ALA A 110 -12.87 -11.47 -11.88
CA ALA A 110 -12.47 -12.70 -12.55
C ALA A 110 -13.00 -12.67 -13.97
N LYS A 111 -12.10 -12.74 -14.96
CA LYS A 111 -12.44 -12.64 -16.37
C LYS A 111 -11.77 -13.76 -17.17
N ASP A 112 -12.58 -14.47 -17.93
CA ASP A 112 -12.10 -15.35 -18.96
C ASP A 112 -11.66 -14.51 -20.18
N ILE A 113 -10.41 -14.66 -20.60
CA ILE A 113 -9.84 -13.90 -21.73
C ILE A 113 -9.39 -14.79 -22.89
N ASP A 114 -9.42 -16.08 -22.74
CA ASP A 114 -9.00 -17.05 -23.78
C ASP A 114 -10.16 -17.86 -24.35
N GLY A 115 -11.35 -17.66 -23.84
CA GLY A 115 -12.58 -18.27 -24.31
C GLY A 115 -12.54 -19.80 -24.17
N ILE A 116 -12.91 -20.51 -25.23
CA ILE A 116 -13.10 -21.97 -25.22
C ILE A 116 -11.82 -22.78 -24.89
N LYS A 117 -10.64 -22.15 -24.90
CA LYS A 117 -9.34 -22.86 -24.88
C LYS A 117 -9.03 -23.61 -23.59
N ASN A 118 -9.48 -23.15 -22.44
CA ASN A 118 -9.16 -23.75 -21.12
C ASN A 118 -10.38 -24.37 -20.42
N GLY A 119 -11.25 -25.02 -21.19
CA GLY A 119 -12.32 -25.83 -20.61
C GLY A 119 -13.70 -25.19 -20.60
N GLY A 120 -13.93 -24.18 -21.44
CA GLY A 120 -15.22 -23.50 -21.62
C GLY A 120 -15.05 -21.99 -21.59
N GLU A 121 -16.07 -21.26 -22.06
CA GLU A 121 -16.15 -19.80 -21.98
C GLU A 121 -17.00 -19.41 -20.76
N TYR A 122 -16.46 -18.53 -19.91
CA TYR A 122 -17.10 -18.18 -18.63
C TYR A 122 -17.53 -16.72 -18.57
N ASN A 123 -18.64 -16.46 -17.89
CA ASN A 123 -19.10 -15.13 -17.59
C ASN A 123 -18.19 -14.43 -16.56
N GLU A 124 -17.98 -13.13 -16.73
CA GLU A 124 -17.20 -12.34 -15.78
C GLU A 124 -17.87 -12.33 -14.39
N VAL A 125 -17.08 -12.43 -13.34
CA VAL A 125 -17.51 -12.34 -11.95
C VAL A 125 -16.85 -11.14 -11.29
N ILE A 126 -17.66 -10.27 -10.69
CA ILE A 126 -17.19 -9.09 -9.96
C ILE A 126 -17.61 -9.24 -8.49
N ILE A 127 -16.64 -9.13 -7.59
CA ILE A 127 -16.86 -9.18 -6.14
C ILE A 127 -16.27 -7.94 -5.48
N ASN A 128 -17.10 -7.22 -4.74
CA ASN A 128 -16.66 -6.14 -3.88
C ASN A 128 -16.24 -6.73 -2.52
N VAL A 129 -15.12 -6.28 -1.99
CA VAL A 129 -14.53 -6.72 -0.72
C VAL A 129 -14.41 -5.50 0.16
N ALA A 130 -15.05 -5.53 1.32
CA ALA A 130 -14.92 -4.50 2.35
C ALA A 130 -13.74 -4.79 3.28
N ASP A 131 -13.26 -3.78 3.98
CA ASP A 131 -12.21 -3.94 5.00
C ASP A 131 -12.59 -4.95 6.09
N SER A 132 -13.88 -5.02 6.43
CA SER A 132 -14.44 -5.98 7.40
C SER A 132 -14.35 -7.46 6.97
N ASP A 133 -14.11 -7.73 5.69
CA ASP A 133 -13.98 -9.11 5.18
C ASP A 133 -12.60 -9.73 5.45
N PHE A 134 -11.64 -8.88 5.81
CA PHE A 134 -10.27 -9.30 6.08
C PHE A 134 -10.10 -9.77 7.53
N ILE A 135 -9.31 -10.81 7.69
CA ILE A 135 -8.93 -11.34 9.00
C ILE A 135 -7.53 -10.83 9.34
N LYS A 136 -7.40 -10.24 10.53
CA LYS A 136 -6.10 -9.76 11.01
C LYS A 136 -5.14 -10.95 11.21
N ASN A 137 -3.97 -10.86 10.59
CA ASN A 137 -2.92 -11.88 10.68
C ASN A 137 -1.79 -11.44 11.62
N LYS A 138 -1.34 -10.17 11.49
CA LYS A 138 -0.22 -9.65 12.28
C LYS A 138 -0.49 -8.22 12.74
N ASP A 139 -0.04 -7.90 13.96
CA ASP A 139 -0.07 -6.53 14.49
C ASP A 139 0.96 -5.63 13.80
N GLY A 140 0.67 -4.35 13.77
CA GLY A 140 1.61 -3.32 13.35
C GLY A 140 2.77 -3.13 14.31
N ASP A 141 3.72 -2.30 13.93
CA ASP A 141 4.92 -1.98 14.73
C ASP A 141 4.75 -0.72 15.61
N GLY A 142 3.54 -0.17 15.64
CA GLY A 142 3.23 1.07 16.38
C GLY A 142 3.70 2.35 15.66
N SER A 143 4.17 2.24 14.42
CA SER A 143 4.58 3.33 13.55
C SER A 143 3.62 3.45 12.34
N TRP A 144 4.17 3.52 11.13
CA TRP A 144 3.38 3.59 9.90
C TRP A 144 2.92 2.23 9.37
N TYR A 145 3.51 1.15 9.86
CA TYR A 145 3.06 -0.20 9.54
C TYR A 145 1.94 -0.62 10.48
N LEU A 146 0.74 -0.80 9.94
CA LEU A 146 -0.46 -1.14 10.70
C LEU A 146 -0.66 -2.66 10.87
N GLY A 147 0.18 -3.48 10.24
CA GLY A 147 0.11 -4.92 10.31
C GLY A 147 -0.25 -5.60 9.01
N SER A 148 -0.61 -6.88 9.07
CA SER A 148 -1.07 -7.63 7.90
C SER A 148 -2.44 -8.24 8.13
N VAL A 149 -3.18 -8.36 7.03
CA VAL A 149 -4.52 -8.95 6.99
C VAL A 149 -4.62 -9.96 5.85
N ASP A 150 -5.43 -10.99 6.04
CA ASP A 150 -5.65 -12.07 5.09
C ASP A 150 -7.11 -12.12 4.66
N LEU A 151 -7.33 -12.44 3.38
CA LEU A 151 -8.63 -12.71 2.80
C LEU A 151 -8.57 -13.98 1.97
N GLU A 152 -9.38 -14.96 2.31
CA GLU A 152 -9.70 -16.08 1.43
C GLU A 152 -11.00 -15.81 0.69
N LYS A 153 -10.96 -15.80 -0.66
CA LYS A 153 -12.14 -15.58 -1.49
C LYS A 153 -12.19 -16.60 -2.63
N ASN A 154 -13.10 -17.53 -2.52
CA ASN A 154 -13.35 -18.52 -3.57
C ASN A 154 -14.42 -18.00 -4.53
N LEU A 155 -14.19 -18.15 -5.84
CA LEU A 155 -15.03 -17.62 -6.91
C LEU A 155 -15.66 -18.78 -7.68
N VAL A 156 -16.94 -18.62 -8.00
CA VAL A 156 -17.66 -19.57 -8.88
C VAL A 156 -18.06 -18.83 -10.16
N MET A 157 -17.60 -19.32 -11.29
CA MET A 157 -17.92 -18.77 -12.61
C MET A 157 -18.93 -19.67 -13.33
N LYS A 158 -19.87 -19.02 -14.01
CA LYS A 158 -20.86 -19.70 -14.85
C LYS A 158 -20.40 -19.75 -16.28
N GLU A 159 -20.58 -20.91 -16.93
CA GLU A 159 -20.36 -21.00 -18.35
C GLU A 159 -21.31 -20.08 -19.11
N LYS A 160 -20.81 -19.49 -20.18
CA LYS A 160 -21.68 -18.79 -21.14
C LYS A 160 -22.50 -19.81 -21.90
N THR A 161 -23.80 -19.63 -21.85
CA THR A 161 -24.73 -20.38 -22.74
C THR A 161 -24.95 -19.52 -23.97
N ASP A 162 -24.70 -20.10 -25.15
CA ASP A 162 -25.10 -19.47 -26.40
C ASP A 162 -26.63 -19.35 -26.40
N GLU A 163 -27.13 -18.12 -26.37
CA GLU A 163 -28.56 -17.80 -26.62
C GLU A 163 -28.78 -17.63 -28.12
#